data_5d9977e2ee426f7a0ffe200985f3c204
#
_entry.id   5d9977e2ee426f7a0ffe200985f3c204
#
_cell.length_a   1.000
_cell.length_b   1.000
_cell.length_c   1.000
_cell.angle_alpha   90.00
_cell.angle_beta   90.00
_cell.angle_gamma   90.00
#
_symmetry.space_group_name_H-M   'P 1'
#
loop_
_entity.id
_entity.type
_entity.pdbx_description
1 polymer ?
#
loop_
_entity_poly.entity_id
_entity_poly.type
_entity_poly.pdbx_seq_one_letter_code
_entity_poly.pdbx_strand_id
1 'polypeptide(L)'
;MAEYDYDVVYLGTGHGTFDGVIPLAKRGKRIAVIEDGIIGGTCSNYGCNPKITLDAPVAMLRSLENMRDVLPVKDAHIDWAANQKHKQAVIGGIPDLKVSRMEAVGIEIINGYGILQDRHTVKVGDRQLSTDKIVVATGLRSHHLPIEGTELFHVSKDFLALEEMPASVVVIGAGYIGMEFATQANAAGAKVTVIMHGDQALKGFKQDYVEQIIADLTKRGVTFLRNVSLKKAEQVDNQVVVTDGADVTVAADWVLDATGRIPNVEGFGLDEVGVAYNKNGIVVNDHLQTTVDNIYAAGDVIDKTQPKLTPTAIFESKYLMHLFAGDTTAPIDYPVIPSVVFTSPRIAKVGSQADQITTPDKYQIETHDVLKNWYRNVVNEQFGENELIFDEQHHLVGATEMSDYAEQVIGTLLPAVELGLDAEQVERMIHIFPSLESITWEQI
;
A
#
# COMPACT_ATOMS: atom_id res chain seq x y z
N MET A 1 43.13 8.13 4.26
CA MET A 1 42.03 8.95 3.69
C MET A 1 40.99 7.96 3.23
N ALA A 2 39.71 8.28 3.37
CA ALA A 2 38.66 7.40 2.84
C ALA A 2 38.77 7.38 1.30
N GLU A 3 38.57 6.22 0.69
CA GLU A 3 38.66 6.03 -0.76
C GLU A 3 37.54 6.80 -1.48
N TYR A 4 36.34 6.94 -0.85
CA TYR A 4 35.17 7.61 -1.38
C TYR A 4 34.65 8.71 -0.44
N ASP A 5 33.86 9.65 -0.96
CA ASP A 5 33.22 10.70 -0.15
C ASP A 5 32.17 10.12 0.79
N TYR A 6 31.40 9.10 0.32
CA TYR A 6 30.37 8.43 1.08
C TYR A 6 30.59 6.93 1.15
N ASP A 7 30.11 6.32 2.22
CA ASP A 7 30.07 4.87 2.32
C ASP A 7 28.84 4.32 1.58
N VAL A 8 27.71 5.07 1.57
CA VAL A 8 26.51 4.70 0.81
C VAL A 8 25.79 5.95 0.29
N VAL A 9 25.39 5.93 -0.97
CA VAL A 9 24.49 6.91 -1.59
C VAL A 9 23.16 6.22 -1.92
N TYR A 10 22.04 6.83 -1.51
CA TYR A 10 20.71 6.35 -1.78
C TYR A 10 19.99 7.24 -2.80
N LEU A 11 19.29 6.63 -3.76
CA LEU A 11 18.38 7.27 -4.72
C LEU A 11 16.95 7.08 -4.25
N GLY A 12 16.32 8.16 -3.77
CA GLY A 12 15.01 8.18 -3.16
C GLY A 12 15.04 8.22 -1.63
N THR A 13 14.02 8.82 -1.03
CA THR A 13 13.88 9.01 0.44
C THR A 13 12.64 8.33 1.03
N GLY A 14 11.99 7.44 0.26
CA GLY A 14 10.89 6.63 0.73
C GLY A 14 11.31 5.60 1.79
N HIS A 15 10.39 4.70 2.16
CA HIS A 15 10.62 3.68 3.20
C HIS A 15 11.67 2.63 2.81
N GLY A 16 11.98 2.45 1.53
CA GLY A 16 13.15 1.66 1.10
C GLY A 16 14.50 2.28 1.49
N THR A 17 14.50 3.51 2.01
CA THR A 17 15.67 4.27 2.45
C THR A 17 15.57 4.70 3.91
N PHE A 18 14.52 5.48 4.25
CA PHE A 18 14.43 6.26 5.50
C PHE A 18 14.63 5.43 6.77
N ASP A 19 14.09 4.24 6.84
CA ASP A 19 14.07 3.42 8.06
C ASP A 19 15.44 2.77 8.35
N GLY A 20 16.28 2.57 7.34
CA GLY A 20 17.62 1.99 7.46
C GLY A 20 18.73 3.03 7.57
N VAL A 21 18.61 4.20 6.91
CA VAL A 21 19.73 5.16 6.83
C VAL A 21 20.06 5.81 8.17
N ILE A 22 19.05 6.13 9.00
CA ILE A 22 19.26 6.77 10.31
C ILE A 22 20.06 5.87 11.27
N PRO A 23 19.65 4.60 11.52
CA PRO A 23 20.46 3.72 12.34
C PRO A 23 21.82 3.38 11.73
N LEU A 24 21.95 3.36 10.39
CA LEU A 24 23.23 3.15 9.72
C LEU A 24 24.20 4.34 9.92
N ALA A 25 23.70 5.58 9.79
CA ALA A 25 24.49 6.78 10.07
C ALA A 25 24.95 6.85 11.52
N LYS A 26 24.11 6.47 12.49
CA LYS A 26 24.48 6.37 13.91
C LYS A 26 25.61 5.37 14.19
N ARG A 27 25.88 4.45 13.26
CA ARG A 27 27.01 3.50 13.31
C ARG A 27 28.27 4.04 12.62
N GLY A 28 28.28 5.35 12.28
CA GLY A 28 29.44 6.06 11.74
C GLY A 28 29.58 5.98 10.22
N LYS A 29 28.60 5.47 9.49
CA LYS A 29 28.61 5.48 8.02
C LYS A 29 28.28 6.88 7.48
N ARG A 30 29.03 7.31 6.48
CA ARG A 30 28.81 8.57 5.75
C ARG A 30 27.78 8.30 4.66
N ILE A 31 26.65 8.99 4.72
CA ILE A 31 25.49 8.72 3.87
C ILE A 31 25.04 10.00 3.19
N ALA A 32 24.75 9.90 1.88
CA ALA A 32 23.94 10.88 1.17
C ALA A 32 22.64 10.23 0.68
N VAL A 33 21.56 11.00 0.71
CA VAL A 33 20.27 10.64 0.13
C VAL A 33 19.87 11.67 -0.92
N ILE A 34 19.40 11.21 -2.07
CA ILE A 34 19.04 12.05 -3.21
C ILE A 34 17.53 11.94 -3.43
N GLU A 35 16.85 13.08 -3.55
CA GLU A 35 15.41 13.12 -3.81
C GLU A 35 15.10 14.26 -4.80
N ASP A 36 14.33 13.99 -5.83
CA ASP A 36 13.87 14.97 -6.81
C ASP A 36 12.47 15.53 -6.50
N GLY A 37 11.79 14.92 -5.53
CA GLY A 37 10.44 15.29 -5.08
C GLY A 37 10.39 15.76 -3.62
N ILE A 38 9.28 15.45 -2.96
CA ILE A 38 9.09 15.73 -1.53
C ILE A 38 9.70 14.60 -0.71
N ILE A 39 10.55 14.98 0.25
CA ILE A 39 11.20 14.04 1.17
C ILE A 39 10.18 13.13 1.84
N GLY A 40 10.48 11.81 1.86
CA GLY A 40 9.66 10.79 2.50
C GLY A 40 8.90 9.88 1.54
N GLY A 41 8.97 10.17 0.23
CA GLY A 41 8.43 9.30 -0.83
C GLY A 41 6.90 9.17 -0.83
N THR A 42 6.41 8.17 -1.55
CA THR A 42 4.97 7.98 -1.82
C THR A 42 4.14 7.81 -0.55
N CYS A 43 4.54 6.95 0.38
CA CYS A 43 3.74 6.62 1.56
C CYS A 43 3.37 7.87 2.38
N SER A 44 4.34 8.73 2.66
CA SER A 44 4.15 9.93 3.49
C SER A 44 3.35 11.01 2.77
N ASN A 45 3.57 11.20 1.47
CA ASN A 45 3.10 12.38 0.74
C ASN A 45 1.93 12.09 -0.22
N TYR A 46 1.90 10.90 -0.82
CA TYR A 46 1.02 10.57 -1.94
C TYR A 46 0.38 9.18 -1.83
N GLY A 47 0.41 8.56 -0.64
CA GLY A 47 -0.06 7.18 -0.45
C GLY A 47 -0.71 6.95 0.91
N CYS A 48 -0.08 6.14 1.77
CA CYS A 48 -0.67 5.63 3.00
C CYS A 48 -1.19 6.72 3.95
N ASN A 49 -0.35 7.72 4.27
CA ASN A 49 -0.69 8.72 5.28
C ASN A 49 -1.83 9.65 4.84
N PRO A 50 -1.79 10.29 3.65
CA PRO A 50 -2.92 11.07 3.18
C PRO A 50 -4.17 10.21 2.99
N LYS A 51 -4.03 8.99 2.45
CA LYS A 51 -5.15 8.10 2.20
C LYS A 51 -5.89 7.72 3.47
N ILE A 52 -5.17 7.26 4.51
CA ILE A 52 -5.82 6.83 5.77
C ILE A 52 -6.42 8.01 6.54
N THR A 53 -5.84 9.21 6.40
CA THR A 53 -6.41 10.40 7.02
C THR A 53 -7.74 10.79 6.35
N LEU A 54 -7.82 10.68 5.02
CA LEU A 54 -9.06 10.93 4.28
C LEU A 54 -10.11 9.83 4.49
N ASP A 55 -9.68 8.61 4.79
CA ASP A 55 -10.53 7.45 5.07
C ASP A 55 -11.15 7.49 6.48
N ALA A 56 -10.50 8.11 7.45
CA ALA A 56 -10.95 8.12 8.83
C ALA A 56 -12.41 8.60 9.01
N PRO A 57 -12.87 9.71 8.38
CA PRO A 57 -14.27 10.11 8.42
C PRO A 57 -15.21 9.11 7.71
N VAL A 58 -14.73 8.37 6.71
CA VAL A 58 -15.53 7.32 6.04
C VAL A 58 -15.85 6.20 7.02
N ALA A 59 -14.84 5.69 7.74
CA ALA A 59 -15.02 4.67 8.77
C ALA A 59 -15.97 5.16 9.89
N MET A 60 -15.83 6.42 10.33
CA MET A 60 -16.73 7.04 11.32
C MET A 60 -18.16 7.12 10.80
N LEU A 61 -18.37 7.55 9.56
CA LEU A 61 -19.69 7.63 8.95
C LEU A 61 -20.37 6.25 8.91
N ARG A 62 -19.62 5.21 8.54
CA ARG A 62 -20.13 3.82 8.53
C ARG A 62 -20.49 3.33 9.94
N SER A 63 -19.67 3.64 10.94
CA SER A 63 -19.98 3.33 12.35
C SER A 63 -21.24 4.04 12.83
N LEU A 64 -21.46 5.30 12.44
CA LEU A 64 -22.71 6.01 12.73
C LEU A 64 -23.90 5.38 12.03
N GLU A 65 -23.77 4.92 10.79
CA GLU A 65 -24.82 4.20 10.07
C GLU A 65 -25.20 2.89 10.78
N ASN A 66 -24.22 2.14 11.27
CA ASN A 66 -24.44 0.91 12.03
C ASN A 66 -25.23 1.19 13.34
N MET A 67 -24.96 2.30 13.98
CA MET A 67 -25.55 2.68 15.28
C MET A 67 -26.74 3.64 15.17
N ARG A 68 -27.32 3.85 13.98
CA ARG A 68 -28.35 4.87 13.72
C ARG A 68 -29.58 4.79 14.63
N ASP A 69 -29.96 3.58 15.05
CA ASP A 69 -31.13 3.37 15.91
C ASP A 69 -30.86 3.75 17.37
N VAL A 70 -29.60 3.74 17.80
CA VAL A 70 -29.17 4.10 19.15
C VAL A 70 -28.64 5.54 19.19
N LEU A 71 -27.96 5.96 18.12
CA LEU A 71 -27.39 7.31 17.96
C LEU A 71 -27.95 7.96 16.68
N PRO A 72 -29.16 8.52 16.72
CA PRO A 72 -29.82 9.05 15.55
C PRO A 72 -29.24 10.42 15.13
N VAL A 73 -28.06 10.40 14.51
CA VAL A 73 -27.47 11.58 13.88
C VAL A 73 -28.14 11.82 12.54
N LYS A 74 -28.77 13.00 12.38
CA LYS A 74 -29.34 13.42 11.10
C LYS A 74 -28.27 14.11 10.25
N ASP A 75 -28.34 13.89 8.94
CA ASP A 75 -27.55 14.59 7.92
C ASP A 75 -26.03 14.49 8.11
N ALA A 76 -25.55 13.37 8.70
CA ALA A 76 -24.14 13.08 8.78
C ALA A 76 -23.55 12.95 7.35
N HIS A 77 -22.56 13.75 7.03
CA HIS A 77 -21.89 13.75 5.74
C HIS A 77 -20.43 14.16 5.90
N ILE A 78 -19.62 13.87 4.90
CA ILE A 78 -18.21 14.27 4.86
C ILE A 78 -18.11 15.60 4.14
N ASP A 79 -17.73 16.65 4.86
CA ASP A 79 -17.22 17.88 4.24
C ASP A 79 -15.82 17.61 3.72
N TRP A 80 -15.70 17.40 2.39
CA TRP A 80 -14.46 17.02 1.77
C TRP A 80 -13.37 18.09 1.91
N ALA A 81 -13.71 19.36 1.76
CA ALA A 81 -12.76 20.47 1.89
C ALA A 81 -12.21 20.55 3.33
N ALA A 82 -13.08 20.37 4.34
CA ALA A 82 -12.66 20.30 5.74
C ALA A 82 -11.77 19.07 6.00
N ASN A 83 -12.09 17.91 5.39
CA ASN A 83 -11.28 16.70 5.49
C ASN A 83 -9.90 16.86 4.83
N GLN A 84 -9.81 17.54 3.69
CA GLN A 84 -8.53 17.90 3.06
C GLN A 84 -7.69 18.81 3.95
N LYS A 85 -8.30 19.79 4.58
CA LYS A 85 -7.63 20.68 5.54
C LYS A 85 -7.12 19.91 6.77
N HIS A 86 -7.93 18.97 7.28
CA HIS A 86 -7.52 18.06 8.36
C HIS A 86 -6.35 17.18 7.93
N LYS A 87 -6.43 16.57 6.76
CA LYS A 87 -5.31 15.79 6.19
C LYS A 87 -4.03 16.62 6.16
N GLN A 88 -4.08 17.85 5.66
CA GLN A 88 -2.90 18.69 5.58
C GLN A 88 -2.33 19.01 6.98
N ALA A 89 -3.19 19.23 7.97
CA ALA A 89 -2.75 19.44 9.37
C ALA A 89 -2.05 18.20 9.94
N VAL A 90 -2.48 16.98 9.56
CA VAL A 90 -1.90 15.73 10.05
C VAL A 90 -0.56 15.41 9.38
N ILE A 91 -0.48 15.56 8.05
CA ILE A 91 0.68 15.07 7.29
C ILE A 91 1.67 16.16 6.87
N GLY A 92 1.27 17.44 6.87
CA GLY A 92 2.05 18.53 6.27
C GLY A 92 3.43 18.73 6.90
N GLY A 93 3.62 18.40 8.17
CA GLY A 93 4.91 18.49 8.86
C GLY A 93 5.81 17.24 8.74
N ILE A 94 5.34 16.17 8.11
CA ILE A 94 6.10 14.90 8.04
C ILE A 94 7.40 15.05 7.23
N PRO A 95 7.44 15.72 6.07
CA PRO A 95 8.67 15.91 5.33
C PRO A 95 9.75 16.62 6.15
N ASP A 96 9.43 17.74 6.80
CA ASP A 96 10.36 18.50 7.62
C ASP A 96 10.87 17.70 8.83
N LEU A 97 9.99 16.91 9.44
CA LEU A 97 10.39 16.00 10.52
C LEU A 97 11.39 14.94 10.02
N LYS A 98 11.19 14.39 8.81
CA LYS A 98 12.13 13.42 8.23
C LYS A 98 13.46 14.06 7.89
N VAL A 99 13.46 15.26 7.30
CA VAL A 99 14.66 16.06 7.07
C VAL A 99 15.43 16.24 8.38
N SER A 100 14.80 16.83 9.40
CA SER A 100 15.42 17.08 10.70
C SER A 100 16.03 15.81 11.33
N ARG A 101 15.36 14.66 11.21
CA ARG A 101 15.85 13.39 11.75
C ARG A 101 17.09 12.87 11.00
N MET A 102 17.17 13.04 9.69
CA MET A 102 18.34 12.64 8.90
C MET A 102 19.52 13.57 9.12
N GLU A 103 19.29 14.88 9.11
CA GLU A 103 20.33 15.88 9.36
C GLU A 103 20.93 15.77 10.78
N ALA A 104 20.10 15.47 11.78
CA ALA A 104 20.54 15.29 13.17
C ALA A 104 21.58 14.16 13.37
N VAL A 105 21.68 13.25 12.41
CA VAL A 105 22.68 12.16 12.41
C VAL A 105 23.75 12.32 11.32
N GLY A 106 23.82 13.49 10.67
CA GLY A 106 24.84 13.83 9.70
C GLY A 106 24.62 13.24 8.30
N ILE A 107 23.40 12.83 7.96
CA ILE A 107 23.04 12.41 6.60
C ILE A 107 22.93 13.67 5.73
N GLU A 108 23.62 13.67 4.59
CA GLU A 108 23.48 14.74 3.60
C GLU A 108 22.27 14.50 2.71
N ILE A 109 21.37 15.47 2.64
CA ILE A 109 20.18 15.44 1.78
C ILE A 109 20.46 16.30 0.56
N ILE A 110 20.35 15.70 -0.62
CA ILE A 110 20.63 16.37 -1.88
C ILE A 110 19.37 16.39 -2.74
N ASN A 111 18.84 17.59 -2.96
CA ASN A 111 17.68 17.76 -3.83
C ASN A 111 18.11 17.69 -5.31
N GLY A 112 17.46 16.86 -6.08
CA GLY A 112 17.67 16.72 -7.50
C GLY A 112 17.58 15.28 -7.99
N TYR A 113 17.75 15.10 -9.28
CA TYR A 113 17.67 13.81 -9.95
C TYR A 113 19.06 13.16 -9.98
N GLY A 114 19.18 11.99 -9.35
CA GLY A 114 20.42 11.24 -9.28
C GLY A 114 20.60 10.30 -10.48
N ILE A 115 21.74 10.38 -11.16
CA ILE A 115 22.06 9.53 -12.31
C ILE A 115 23.38 8.80 -12.04
N LEU A 116 23.37 7.48 -12.15
CA LEU A 116 24.56 6.64 -12.07
C LEU A 116 25.43 6.91 -13.30
N GLN A 117 26.68 7.35 -13.08
CA GLN A 117 27.66 7.55 -14.14
C GLN A 117 28.56 6.33 -14.32
N ASP A 118 28.89 5.70 -13.23
CA ASP A 118 29.58 4.43 -13.12
C ASP A 118 29.19 3.74 -11.80
N ARG A 119 29.80 2.61 -11.51
CA ARG A 119 29.48 1.80 -10.31
C ARG A 119 29.77 2.50 -8.97
N HIS A 120 30.53 3.59 -8.96
CA HIS A 120 30.92 4.32 -7.76
C HIS A 120 30.62 5.82 -7.81
N THR A 121 30.00 6.30 -8.88
CA THR A 121 29.76 7.73 -9.09
C THR A 121 28.28 7.99 -9.40
N VAL A 122 27.67 8.83 -8.58
CA VAL A 122 26.30 9.35 -8.82
C VAL A 122 26.40 10.85 -9.12
N LYS A 123 25.80 11.28 -10.22
CA LYS A 123 25.72 12.69 -10.63
C LYS A 123 24.35 13.26 -10.25
N VAL A 124 24.36 14.47 -9.64
CA VAL A 124 23.15 15.28 -9.37
C VAL A 124 23.41 16.71 -9.82
N GLY A 125 22.78 17.14 -10.91
CA GLY A 125 23.10 18.42 -11.55
C GLY A 125 24.57 18.47 -11.96
N ASP A 126 25.34 19.43 -11.42
CA ASP A 126 26.81 19.57 -11.68
C ASP A 126 27.68 18.83 -10.65
N ARG A 127 27.09 18.26 -9.60
CA ARG A 127 27.83 17.53 -8.56
C ARG A 127 28.06 16.08 -8.98
N GLN A 128 29.23 15.57 -8.63
CA GLN A 128 29.56 14.15 -8.65
C GLN A 128 29.80 13.68 -7.21
N LEU A 129 29.18 12.57 -6.83
CA LEU A 129 29.30 11.96 -5.51
C LEU A 129 30.00 10.62 -5.67
N SER A 130 31.19 10.48 -5.07
CA SER A 130 31.89 9.20 -5.04
C SER A 130 31.44 8.36 -3.84
N THR A 131 31.16 7.06 -4.06
CA THR A 131 30.60 6.19 -3.01
C THR A 131 31.05 4.75 -3.12
N ASP A 132 31.24 4.09 -1.99
CA ASP A 132 31.50 2.64 -1.94
C ASP A 132 30.28 1.84 -2.42
N LYS A 133 29.07 2.18 -1.95
CA LYS A 133 27.81 1.49 -2.30
C LYS A 133 26.73 2.46 -2.79
N ILE A 134 25.89 1.98 -3.68
CA ILE A 134 24.70 2.69 -4.15
C ILE A 134 23.46 1.85 -3.83
N VAL A 135 22.39 2.50 -3.37
CA VAL A 135 21.06 1.87 -3.19
C VAL A 135 20.04 2.61 -4.05
N VAL A 136 19.42 1.89 -4.97
CA VAL A 136 18.32 2.39 -5.80
C VAL A 136 16.99 2.09 -5.11
N ALA A 137 16.31 3.14 -4.60
CA ALA A 137 15.04 3.05 -3.89
C ALA A 137 14.00 4.02 -4.47
N THR A 138 13.96 4.10 -5.81
CA THR A 138 13.17 5.04 -6.60
C THR A 138 11.66 4.72 -6.65
N GLY A 139 11.26 3.55 -6.14
CA GLY A 139 9.86 3.15 -5.99
C GLY A 139 9.09 2.96 -7.31
N LEU A 140 7.79 3.26 -7.26
CA LEU A 140 6.86 3.12 -8.37
C LEU A 140 6.21 4.46 -8.72
N ARG A 141 5.82 4.63 -9.99
CA ARG A 141 4.91 5.68 -10.46
C ARG A 141 3.59 5.08 -10.95
N SER A 142 2.57 5.92 -11.10
CA SER A 142 1.31 5.50 -11.70
C SER A 142 1.53 5.06 -13.15
N HIS A 143 0.87 3.98 -13.54
CA HIS A 143 0.70 3.61 -14.93
C HIS A 143 -0.35 4.54 -15.56
N HIS A 144 -0.23 4.83 -16.84
CA HIS A 144 -1.26 5.50 -17.62
C HIS A 144 -1.82 4.52 -18.64
N LEU A 145 -3.15 4.36 -18.64
CA LEU A 145 -3.83 3.49 -19.60
C LEU A 145 -3.51 3.96 -21.02
N PRO A 146 -2.92 3.13 -21.89
CA PRO A 146 -2.43 3.56 -23.21
C PRO A 146 -3.57 3.63 -24.26
N ILE A 147 -4.47 4.61 -24.08
CA ILE A 147 -5.59 4.88 -25.00
C ILE A 147 -5.60 6.35 -25.42
N GLU A 148 -6.33 6.68 -26.49
CA GLU A 148 -6.56 8.06 -26.93
C GLU A 148 -7.26 8.85 -25.83
N GLY A 149 -6.75 10.04 -25.47
CA GLY A 149 -7.33 10.92 -24.46
C GLY A 149 -6.91 10.59 -23.02
N THR A 150 -5.90 9.72 -22.81
CA THR A 150 -5.39 9.35 -21.47
C THR A 150 -4.86 10.55 -20.69
N GLU A 151 -4.47 11.63 -21.36
CA GLU A 151 -4.04 12.89 -20.73
C GLU A 151 -5.15 13.62 -19.98
N LEU A 152 -6.40 13.23 -20.18
CA LEU A 152 -7.56 13.72 -19.43
C LEU A 152 -7.75 13.00 -18.08
N PHE A 153 -6.99 11.95 -17.84
CA PHE A 153 -7.11 11.15 -16.63
C PHE A 153 -6.21 11.67 -15.53
N HIS A 154 -6.70 11.55 -14.33
CA HIS A 154 -5.98 11.82 -13.11
C HIS A 154 -5.46 10.50 -12.50
N VAL A 155 -4.46 10.60 -11.64
CA VAL A 155 -3.90 9.44 -10.93
C VAL A 155 -4.10 9.57 -9.42
N SER A 156 -3.71 8.55 -8.68
CA SER A 156 -3.95 8.47 -7.22
C SER A 156 -3.47 9.68 -6.43
N LYS A 157 -2.32 10.29 -6.78
CA LYS A 157 -1.82 11.49 -6.10
C LYS A 157 -2.75 12.69 -6.29
N ASP A 158 -3.40 12.79 -7.47
CA ASP A 158 -4.31 13.89 -7.78
C ASP A 158 -5.61 13.75 -6.99
N PHE A 159 -6.14 12.50 -6.83
CA PHE A 159 -7.28 12.25 -5.94
C PHE A 159 -7.01 12.68 -4.51
N LEU A 160 -5.83 12.34 -3.99
CA LEU A 160 -5.43 12.71 -2.64
C LEU A 160 -5.23 14.22 -2.47
N ALA A 161 -5.11 14.97 -3.56
CA ALA A 161 -4.96 16.43 -3.58
C ALA A 161 -6.25 17.19 -3.95
N LEU A 162 -7.35 16.50 -4.28
CA LEU A 162 -8.62 17.13 -4.64
C LEU A 162 -9.12 18.06 -3.53
N GLU A 163 -9.26 19.35 -3.81
CA GLU A 163 -9.79 20.33 -2.86
C GLU A 163 -11.29 20.18 -2.64
N GLU A 164 -12.03 19.85 -3.71
CA GLU A 164 -13.48 19.60 -3.69
C GLU A 164 -13.79 18.26 -4.32
N MET A 165 -14.79 17.54 -3.79
CA MET A 165 -15.23 16.28 -4.38
C MET A 165 -16.08 16.55 -5.63
N PRO A 166 -15.71 16.03 -6.82
CA PRO A 166 -16.52 16.13 -8.01
C PRO A 166 -17.88 15.45 -7.85
N ALA A 167 -18.91 15.98 -8.50
CA ALA A 167 -20.25 15.39 -8.43
C ALA A 167 -20.31 13.99 -9.04
N SER A 168 -19.47 13.70 -10.03
CA SER A 168 -19.35 12.37 -10.65
C SER A 168 -17.89 11.98 -10.89
N VAL A 169 -17.56 10.71 -10.56
CA VAL A 169 -16.22 10.13 -10.67
C VAL A 169 -16.29 8.80 -11.41
N VAL A 170 -15.48 8.65 -12.44
CA VAL A 170 -15.18 7.34 -13.04
C VAL A 170 -13.84 6.86 -12.49
N VAL A 171 -13.80 5.60 -12.01
CA VAL A 171 -12.59 4.91 -11.57
C VAL A 171 -12.28 3.80 -12.55
N ILE A 172 -11.14 3.86 -13.22
CA ILE A 172 -10.68 2.84 -14.15
C ILE A 172 -9.74 1.89 -13.41
N GLY A 173 -10.19 0.64 -13.22
CA GLY A 173 -9.46 -0.37 -12.44
C GLY A 173 -10.03 -0.58 -11.04
N ALA A 174 -10.20 -1.86 -10.67
CA ALA A 174 -10.74 -2.31 -9.38
C ALA A 174 -9.69 -3.03 -8.53
N GLY A 175 -8.44 -2.56 -8.58
CA GLY A 175 -7.40 -2.90 -7.61
C GLY A 175 -7.61 -2.15 -6.29
N TYR A 176 -6.68 -2.31 -5.33
CA TYR A 176 -6.82 -1.67 -4.01
C TYR A 176 -6.96 -0.14 -4.10
N ILE A 177 -6.21 0.55 -4.99
CA ILE A 177 -6.34 2.01 -5.18
C ILE A 177 -7.75 2.36 -5.66
N GLY A 178 -8.23 1.67 -6.71
CA GLY A 178 -9.54 1.96 -7.30
C GLY A 178 -10.68 1.71 -6.31
N MET A 179 -10.66 0.60 -5.58
CA MET A 179 -11.71 0.24 -4.63
C MET A 179 -11.73 1.15 -3.39
N GLU A 180 -10.57 1.52 -2.86
CA GLU A 180 -10.48 2.45 -1.73
C GLU A 180 -10.98 3.84 -2.13
N PHE A 181 -10.58 4.37 -3.28
CA PHE A 181 -11.00 5.70 -3.71
C PHE A 181 -12.46 5.75 -4.18
N ALA A 182 -12.96 4.66 -4.77
CA ALA A 182 -14.39 4.54 -5.06
C ALA A 182 -15.23 4.58 -3.76
N THR A 183 -14.74 3.92 -2.69
CA THR A 183 -15.37 3.96 -1.37
C THR A 183 -15.37 5.37 -0.78
N GLN A 184 -14.22 6.06 -0.81
CA GLN A 184 -14.09 7.42 -0.29
C GLN A 184 -14.90 8.44 -1.07
N ALA A 185 -14.87 8.39 -2.41
CA ALA A 185 -15.62 9.28 -3.26
C ALA A 185 -17.14 9.11 -3.07
N ASN A 186 -17.61 7.85 -3.02
CA ASN A 186 -19.02 7.54 -2.74
C ASN A 186 -19.46 8.05 -1.36
N ALA A 187 -18.66 7.81 -0.31
CA ALA A 187 -18.96 8.29 1.03
C ALA A 187 -18.96 9.84 1.14
N ALA A 188 -18.17 10.51 0.30
CA ALA A 188 -18.16 11.96 0.17
C ALA A 188 -19.28 12.53 -0.74
N GLY A 189 -20.19 11.66 -1.24
CA GLY A 189 -21.38 12.06 -1.98
C GLY A 189 -21.23 12.08 -3.50
N ALA A 190 -20.10 11.66 -4.08
CA ALA A 190 -19.93 11.56 -5.52
C ALA A 190 -20.74 10.38 -6.09
N LYS A 191 -21.28 10.56 -7.31
CA LYS A 191 -21.76 9.44 -8.14
C LYS A 191 -20.56 8.71 -8.73
N VAL A 192 -20.35 7.44 -8.33
CA VAL A 192 -19.16 6.68 -8.72
C VAL A 192 -19.50 5.58 -9.71
N THR A 193 -18.69 5.47 -10.77
CA THR A 193 -18.69 4.31 -11.69
C THR A 193 -17.30 3.70 -11.73
N VAL A 194 -17.18 2.43 -11.37
CA VAL A 194 -15.94 1.64 -11.46
C VAL A 194 -15.96 0.83 -12.75
N ILE A 195 -14.96 1.02 -13.60
CA ILE A 195 -14.79 0.29 -14.86
C ILE A 195 -13.68 -0.74 -14.68
N MET A 196 -14.02 -2.01 -14.88
CA MET A 196 -13.15 -3.16 -14.68
C MET A 196 -12.80 -3.80 -16.03
N HIS A 197 -11.52 -3.99 -16.31
CA HIS A 197 -11.09 -4.70 -17.51
C HIS A 197 -11.51 -6.19 -17.49
N GLY A 198 -11.47 -6.82 -16.33
CA GLY A 198 -11.94 -8.19 -16.11
C GLY A 198 -13.19 -8.27 -15.25
N ASP A 199 -13.49 -9.47 -14.77
CA ASP A 199 -14.65 -9.76 -13.93
C ASP A 199 -14.37 -9.64 -12.43
N GLN A 200 -13.11 -9.74 -11.99
CA GLN A 200 -12.70 -9.76 -10.59
C GLN A 200 -12.08 -8.44 -10.14
N ALA A 201 -12.57 -7.89 -9.04
CA ALA A 201 -11.91 -6.85 -8.28
C ALA A 201 -10.95 -7.46 -7.25
N LEU A 202 -10.03 -6.66 -6.72
CA LEU A 202 -9.11 -7.02 -5.63
C LEU A 202 -8.51 -8.43 -5.79
N LYS A 203 -7.95 -8.71 -6.97
CA LYS A 203 -7.32 -10.01 -7.27
C LYS A 203 -6.32 -10.39 -6.18
N GLY A 204 -6.39 -11.64 -5.74
CA GLY A 204 -5.57 -12.16 -4.66
C GLY A 204 -6.18 -12.01 -3.25
N PHE A 205 -7.39 -11.47 -3.13
CA PHE A 205 -8.25 -11.59 -1.96
C PHE A 205 -9.37 -12.59 -2.23
N LYS A 206 -9.95 -13.18 -1.15
CA LYS A 206 -11.06 -14.13 -1.24
C LYS A 206 -12.25 -13.50 -1.96
N GLN A 207 -12.60 -14.05 -3.14
CA GLN A 207 -13.55 -13.39 -4.05
C GLN A 207 -14.97 -13.34 -3.47
N ASP A 208 -15.40 -14.32 -2.69
CA ASP A 208 -16.71 -14.28 -2.03
C ASP A 208 -16.84 -13.05 -1.11
N TYR A 209 -15.76 -12.67 -0.42
CA TYR A 209 -15.73 -11.47 0.41
C TYR A 209 -15.69 -10.19 -0.44
N VAL A 210 -14.94 -10.22 -1.53
CA VAL A 210 -14.87 -9.09 -2.48
C VAL A 210 -16.23 -8.82 -3.11
N GLU A 211 -16.99 -9.85 -3.47
CA GLU A 211 -18.34 -9.69 -4.02
C GLU A 211 -19.33 -9.11 -2.98
N GLN A 212 -19.18 -9.42 -1.70
CA GLN A 212 -19.98 -8.78 -0.65
C GLN A 212 -19.66 -7.27 -0.53
N ILE A 213 -18.40 -6.89 -0.64
CA ILE A 213 -17.97 -5.47 -0.67
C ILE A 213 -18.57 -4.75 -1.90
N ILE A 214 -18.52 -5.38 -3.07
CA ILE A 214 -19.11 -4.84 -4.31
C ILE A 214 -20.64 -4.70 -4.15
N ALA A 215 -21.28 -5.68 -3.55
CA ALA A 215 -22.73 -5.64 -3.32
C ALA A 215 -23.13 -4.50 -2.37
N ASP A 216 -22.36 -4.24 -1.31
CA ASP A 216 -22.61 -3.12 -0.40
C ASP A 216 -22.38 -1.77 -1.11
N LEU A 217 -21.27 -1.60 -1.82
CA LEU A 217 -21.01 -0.38 -2.59
C LEU A 217 -22.08 -0.15 -3.68
N THR A 218 -22.61 -1.22 -4.29
CA THR A 218 -23.71 -1.13 -5.25
C THR A 218 -24.99 -0.64 -4.60
N LYS A 219 -25.34 -1.15 -3.40
CA LYS A 219 -26.48 -0.62 -2.62
C LYS A 219 -26.33 0.86 -2.28
N ARG A 220 -25.09 1.33 -2.15
CA ARG A 220 -24.75 2.74 -1.90
C ARG A 220 -24.69 3.59 -3.17
N GLY A 221 -25.02 3.00 -4.32
CA GLY A 221 -25.12 3.71 -5.61
C GLY A 221 -23.87 3.70 -6.47
N VAL A 222 -22.83 2.93 -6.10
CA VAL A 222 -21.68 2.71 -6.98
C VAL A 222 -22.06 1.76 -8.12
N THR A 223 -21.73 2.14 -9.35
CA THR A 223 -21.95 1.30 -10.54
C THR A 223 -20.66 0.56 -10.89
N PHE A 224 -20.73 -0.76 -11.08
CA PHE A 224 -19.60 -1.58 -11.53
C PHE A 224 -19.83 -2.06 -12.95
N LEU A 225 -18.94 -1.72 -13.88
CA LEU A 225 -18.95 -2.18 -15.27
C LEU A 225 -17.78 -3.16 -15.45
N ARG A 226 -18.12 -4.44 -15.61
CA ARG A 226 -17.14 -5.53 -15.72
C ARG A 226 -16.85 -5.88 -17.19
N ASN A 227 -15.65 -6.42 -17.43
CA ASN A 227 -15.21 -6.88 -18.77
C ASN A 227 -15.24 -5.77 -19.82
N VAL A 228 -14.89 -4.55 -19.44
CA VAL A 228 -14.87 -3.36 -20.31
C VAL A 228 -13.42 -3.01 -20.66
N SER A 229 -13.12 -2.98 -21.95
CA SER A 229 -11.82 -2.55 -22.50
C SER A 229 -11.96 -1.17 -23.13
N LEU A 230 -11.69 -0.14 -22.35
CA LEU A 230 -11.74 1.25 -22.82
C LEU A 230 -10.77 1.47 -23.98
N LYS A 231 -11.16 2.32 -24.96
CA LYS A 231 -10.37 2.64 -26.15
C LYS A 231 -10.11 4.11 -26.34
N LYS A 232 -10.98 4.95 -25.79
CA LYS A 232 -10.89 6.38 -25.99
C LYS A 232 -11.47 7.15 -24.81
N ALA A 233 -10.90 8.32 -24.56
CA ALA A 233 -11.51 9.37 -23.76
C ALA A 233 -11.54 10.68 -24.55
N GLU A 234 -12.54 11.51 -24.30
CA GLU A 234 -12.64 12.83 -24.91
C GLU A 234 -13.30 13.82 -23.96
N GLN A 235 -12.91 15.07 -24.08
CA GLN A 235 -13.56 16.15 -23.36
C GLN A 235 -14.83 16.55 -24.12
N VAL A 236 -15.98 16.45 -23.48
CA VAL A 236 -17.28 16.91 -24.04
C VAL A 236 -17.88 17.87 -23.03
N ASP A 237 -17.99 19.11 -23.40
CA ASP A 237 -18.35 20.21 -22.51
C ASP A 237 -17.44 20.22 -21.26
N ASN A 238 -18.02 20.09 -20.07
CA ASN A 238 -17.27 20.08 -18.81
C ASN A 238 -17.00 18.66 -18.26
N GLN A 239 -17.30 17.61 -19.05
CA GLN A 239 -17.13 16.24 -18.62
C GLN A 239 -16.15 15.47 -19.50
N VAL A 240 -15.47 14.50 -18.91
CA VAL A 240 -14.69 13.51 -19.64
C VAL A 240 -15.59 12.32 -19.95
N VAL A 241 -15.68 12.00 -21.23
CA VAL A 241 -16.43 10.84 -21.72
C VAL A 241 -15.45 9.73 -22.06
N VAL A 242 -15.61 8.57 -21.42
CA VAL A 242 -14.82 7.36 -21.69
C VAL A 242 -15.68 6.33 -22.41
N THR A 243 -15.10 5.63 -23.41
CA THR A 243 -15.83 4.63 -24.19
C THR A 243 -14.96 3.43 -24.58
N ASP A 244 -15.58 2.26 -24.73
CA ASP A 244 -14.97 1.07 -25.31
C ASP A 244 -15.13 1.03 -26.85
N GLY A 245 -15.83 2.04 -27.42
CA GLY A 245 -16.12 2.10 -28.84
C GLY A 245 -17.25 1.20 -29.31
N ALA A 246 -18.01 0.61 -28.39
CA ALA A 246 -19.15 -0.29 -28.64
C ALA A 246 -20.35 0.09 -27.74
N ASP A 247 -20.55 -0.66 -26.66
CA ASP A 247 -21.77 -0.55 -25.84
C ASP A 247 -21.59 0.33 -24.61
N VAL A 248 -20.35 0.62 -24.19
CA VAL A 248 -20.06 1.36 -22.98
C VAL A 248 -19.62 2.78 -23.32
N THR A 249 -20.38 3.75 -22.81
CA THR A 249 -20.02 5.17 -22.82
C THR A 249 -20.43 5.77 -21.49
N VAL A 250 -19.46 6.35 -20.76
CA VAL A 250 -19.69 6.95 -19.43
C VAL A 250 -19.09 8.35 -19.42
N ALA A 251 -19.88 9.32 -18.99
CA ALA A 251 -19.46 10.70 -18.77
C ALA A 251 -19.30 10.97 -17.28
N ALA A 252 -18.25 11.67 -16.89
CA ALA A 252 -18.02 12.09 -15.50
C ALA A 252 -17.24 13.42 -15.45
N ASP A 253 -17.39 14.12 -14.33
CA ASP A 253 -16.65 15.36 -14.07
C ASP A 253 -15.15 15.08 -13.81
N TRP A 254 -14.84 13.86 -13.39
CA TRP A 254 -13.48 13.46 -13.04
C TRP A 254 -13.24 11.97 -13.30
N VAL A 255 -12.05 11.64 -13.84
CA VAL A 255 -11.68 10.26 -14.18
C VAL A 255 -10.36 9.90 -13.50
N LEU A 256 -10.38 8.82 -12.70
CA LEU A 256 -9.22 8.24 -12.05
C LEU A 256 -8.68 7.06 -12.85
N ASP A 257 -7.43 7.13 -13.30
CA ASP A 257 -6.68 5.97 -13.77
C ASP A 257 -6.05 5.23 -12.57
N ALA A 258 -6.65 4.12 -12.18
CA ALA A 258 -6.18 3.21 -11.15
C ALA A 258 -5.77 1.84 -11.74
N THR A 259 -5.29 1.82 -12.99
CA THR A 259 -4.96 0.59 -13.75
C THR A 259 -3.64 -0.05 -13.34
N GLY A 260 -2.88 0.60 -12.45
CA GLY A 260 -1.68 0.01 -11.84
C GLY A 260 -0.56 0.99 -11.58
N ARG A 261 0.58 0.42 -11.20
CA ARG A 261 1.83 1.14 -10.95
C ARG A 261 2.98 0.41 -11.61
N ILE A 262 3.96 1.16 -12.10
CA ILE A 262 5.16 0.65 -12.78
C ILE A 262 6.43 1.13 -12.09
N PRO A 263 7.54 0.34 -12.10
CA PRO A 263 8.78 0.70 -11.44
C PRO A 263 9.46 1.91 -12.10
N ASN A 264 10.09 2.74 -11.26
CA ASN A 264 10.91 3.86 -11.71
C ASN A 264 12.33 3.37 -12.00
N VAL A 265 12.55 2.90 -13.22
CA VAL A 265 13.84 2.33 -13.66
C VAL A 265 14.50 3.12 -14.79
N GLU A 266 13.77 3.97 -15.48
CA GLU A 266 14.27 4.75 -16.61
C GLU A 266 14.94 6.04 -16.17
N GLY A 267 16.00 6.45 -16.88
CA GLY A 267 16.67 7.75 -16.71
C GLY A 267 17.70 7.81 -15.58
N PHE A 268 17.85 6.74 -14.79
CA PHE A 268 18.78 6.69 -13.66
C PHE A 268 20.19 6.19 -14.02
N GLY A 269 20.47 5.87 -15.29
CA GLY A 269 21.76 5.34 -15.72
C GLY A 269 21.94 3.86 -15.41
N LEU A 270 20.86 3.08 -15.24
CA LEU A 270 20.93 1.66 -14.90
C LEU A 270 21.52 0.82 -16.03
N ASP A 271 21.13 1.10 -17.27
CA ASP A 271 21.67 0.42 -18.47
C ASP A 271 23.17 0.68 -18.64
N GLU A 272 23.58 1.93 -18.42
CA GLU A 272 24.96 2.39 -18.58
C GLU A 272 25.91 1.70 -17.59
N VAL A 273 25.43 1.40 -16.40
CA VAL A 273 26.23 0.72 -15.36
C VAL A 273 26.04 -0.80 -15.36
N GLY A 274 25.12 -1.33 -16.17
CA GLY A 274 24.87 -2.78 -16.32
C GLY A 274 23.96 -3.39 -15.26
N VAL A 275 23.08 -2.60 -14.64
CA VAL A 275 22.05 -3.06 -13.71
C VAL A 275 20.88 -3.63 -14.50
N ALA A 276 20.59 -4.92 -14.31
CA ALA A 276 19.46 -5.59 -14.96
C ALA A 276 18.13 -5.23 -14.31
N TYR A 277 17.12 -4.96 -15.14
CA TYR A 277 15.75 -4.75 -14.72
C TYR A 277 14.77 -5.27 -15.78
N ASN A 278 13.51 -5.40 -15.40
CA ASN A 278 12.41 -5.80 -16.28
C ASN A 278 11.13 -5.00 -15.95
N LYS A 279 10.01 -5.37 -16.56
CA LYS A 279 8.71 -4.71 -16.32
C LYS A 279 8.22 -4.72 -14.86
N ASN A 280 8.75 -5.63 -14.03
CA ASN A 280 8.37 -5.75 -12.62
C ASN A 280 9.33 -4.95 -11.71
N GLY A 281 10.55 -4.60 -12.19
CA GLY A 281 11.53 -3.82 -11.45
C GLY A 281 12.97 -4.27 -11.65
N ILE A 282 13.84 -3.75 -10.77
CA ILE A 282 15.26 -4.08 -10.75
C ILE A 282 15.44 -5.52 -10.25
N VAL A 283 16.21 -6.32 -11.00
CA VAL A 283 16.56 -7.69 -10.63
C VAL A 283 17.59 -7.67 -9.49
N VAL A 284 17.27 -8.31 -8.39
CA VAL A 284 18.16 -8.45 -7.23
C VAL A 284 18.27 -9.90 -6.79
N ASN A 285 19.38 -10.22 -6.11
CA ASN A 285 19.56 -11.49 -5.44
C ASN A 285 18.95 -11.45 -4.03
N ASP A 286 19.15 -12.51 -3.24
CA ASP A 286 18.66 -12.65 -1.87
C ASP A 286 19.39 -11.77 -0.84
N HIS A 287 20.34 -10.94 -1.28
CA HIS A 287 20.98 -9.88 -0.49
C HIS A 287 20.56 -8.48 -0.96
N LEU A 288 19.49 -8.37 -1.77
CA LEU A 288 19.03 -7.14 -2.41
C LEU A 288 20.11 -6.48 -3.30
N GLN A 289 21.13 -7.24 -3.70
CA GLN A 289 22.20 -6.82 -4.57
C GLN A 289 21.79 -7.01 -6.03
N THR A 290 22.07 -6.04 -6.86
CA THR A 290 21.76 -6.07 -8.29
C THR A 290 22.76 -6.97 -9.05
N THR A 291 22.75 -6.93 -10.37
CA THR A 291 23.78 -7.57 -11.23
C THR A 291 25.15 -6.89 -11.12
N VAL A 292 25.26 -5.78 -10.40
CA VAL A 292 26.50 -5.03 -10.14
C VAL A 292 26.83 -5.07 -8.65
N ASP A 293 27.98 -5.61 -8.28
CA ASP A 293 28.36 -6.03 -6.92
C ASP A 293 28.18 -5.00 -5.81
N ASN A 294 28.32 -3.69 -6.10
CA ASN A 294 28.20 -2.63 -5.10
C ASN A 294 26.93 -1.79 -5.26
N ILE A 295 26.04 -2.18 -6.18
CA ILE A 295 24.74 -1.55 -6.38
C ILE A 295 23.65 -2.46 -5.86
N TYR A 296 22.83 -1.92 -4.96
CA TYR A 296 21.70 -2.58 -4.32
C TYR A 296 20.40 -1.89 -4.71
N ALA A 297 19.27 -2.54 -4.51
CA ALA A 297 17.97 -1.90 -4.65
C ALA A 297 17.01 -2.37 -3.56
N ALA A 298 16.06 -1.53 -3.14
CA ALA A 298 15.08 -1.84 -2.11
C ALA A 298 13.75 -1.11 -2.34
N GLY A 299 12.70 -1.60 -1.71
CA GLY A 299 11.36 -1.05 -1.83
C GLY A 299 10.64 -1.53 -3.09
N ASP A 300 9.69 -0.73 -3.54
CA ASP A 300 8.78 -1.14 -4.61
C ASP A 300 9.44 -1.20 -5.99
N VAL A 301 10.64 -0.64 -6.16
CA VAL A 301 11.36 -0.63 -7.43
C VAL A 301 11.90 -2.01 -7.82
N ILE A 302 12.08 -2.94 -6.87
CA ILE A 302 12.66 -4.25 -7.15
C ILE A 302 11.64 -5.26 -7.71
N ASP A 303 12.13 -6.17 -8.56
CA ASP A 303 11.37 -7.35 -8.98
C ASP A 303 11.35 -8.38 -7.86
N LYS A 304 10.19 -8.57 -7.22
CA LYS A 304 9.98 -9.46 -6.08
C LYS A 304 8.60 -10.09 -6.09
N THR A 305 8.48 -11.25 -5.45
CA THR A 305 7.21 -11.94 -5.23
C THR A 305 6.45 -11.43 -4.02
N GLN A 306 7.16 -10.86 -3.05
CA GLN A 306 6.57 -10.24 -1.87
C GLN A 306 5.72 -9.02 -2.24
N PRO A 307 4.62 -8.77 -1.51
CA PRO A 307 3.79 -7.60 -1.75
C PRO A 307 4.59 -6.30 -1.70
N LYS A 308 4.41 -5.44 -2.69
CA LYS A 308 5.02 -4.10 -2.74
C LYS A 308 4.27 -3.17 -1.80
N LEU A 309 4.59 -3.26 -0.52
CA LEU A 309 3.96 -2.53 0.57
C LEU A 309 5.00 -1.78 1.40
N THR A 310 4.56 -0.74 2.09
CA THR A 310 5.40 0.04 3.01
C THR A 310 6.12 -0.83 4.05
N PRO A 311 5.47 -1.77 4.78
CA PRO A 311 6.17 -2.64 5.74
C PRO A 311 7.24 -3.52 5.08
N THR A 312 7.02 -4.00 3.86
CA THR A 312 8.03 -4.75 3.10
C THR A 312 9.25 -3.87 2.81
N ALA A 313 9.04 -2.64 2.33
CA ALA A 313 10.12 -1.69 2.06
C ALA A 313 10.90 -1.30 3.32
N ILE A 314 10.21 -1.15 4.47
CA ILE A 314 10.85 -0.92 5.78
C ILE A 314 11.75 -2.09 6.17
N PHE A 315 11.26 -3.32 5.99
CA PHE A 315 12.02 -4.53 6.30
C PHE A 315 13.29 -4.62 5.44
N GLU A 316 13.18 -4.40 4.14
CA GLU A 316 14.30 -4.37 3.21
C GLU A 316 15.32 -3.28 3.54
N SER A 317 14.87 -2.08 3.87
CA SER A 317 15.73 -0.97 4.29
C SER A 317 16.53 -1.30 5.56
N LYS A 318 15.88 -1.94 6.54
CA LYS A 318 16.53 -2.40 7.78
C LYS A 318 17.49 -3.57 7.51
N TYR A 319 17.14 -4.49 6.62
CA TYR A 319 18.05 -5.56 6.21
C TYR A 319 19.34 -4.98 5.60
N LEU A 320 19.25 -4.05 4.65
CA LEU A 320 20.41 -3.39 4.07
C LEU A 320 21.24 -2.62 5.13
N MET A 321 20.59 -2.01 6.13
CA MET A 321 21.27 -1.39 7.25
C MET A 321 22.13 -2.42 8.02
N HIS A 322 21.57 -3.58 8.35
CA HIS A 322 22.33 -4.64 9.04
C HIS A 322 23.45 -5.21 8.19
N LEU A 323 23.20 -5.41 6.89
CA LEU A 323 24.18 -5.89 5.93
C LEU A 323 25.38 -4.91 5.83
N PHE A 324 25.11 -3.61 5.65
CA PHE A 324 26.16 -2.59 5.51
C PHE A 324 26.87 -2.24 6.81
N ALA A 325 26.24 -2.49 7.95
CA ALA A 325 26.87 -2.38 9.26
C ALA A 325 27.77 -3.58 9.59
N GLY A 326 27.65 -4.67 8.84
CA GLY A 326 28.39 -5.91 9.10
C GLY A 326 27.75 -6.80 10.20
N ASP A 327 26.49 -6.56 10.55
CA ASP A 327 25.77 -7.36 11.54
C ASP A 327 25.34 -8.73 10.98
N THR A 328 25.17 -8.82 9.66
CA THR A 328 24.77 -10.06 8.98
C THR A 328 25.43 -10.19 7.62
N THR A 329 25.62 -11.42 7.19
CA THR A 329 25.96 -11.84 5.83
C THR A 329 24.96 -12.86 5.31
N ALA A 330 23.89 -13.13 6.07
CA ALA A 330 22.83 -14.04 5.67
C ALA A 330 21.90 -13.38 4.63
N PRO A 331 21.30 -14.17 3.73
CA PRO A 331 20.27 -13.68 2.83
C PRO A 331 19.07 -13.11 3.61
N ILE A 332 18.29 -12.26 2.94
CA ILE A 332 17.08 -11.71 3.50
C ILE A 332 16.04 -12.82 3.68
N ASP A 333 15.53 -12.95 4.89
CA ASP A 333 14.45 -13.89 5.24
C ASP A 333 13.20 -13.07 5.56
N TYR A 334 12.25 -13.09 4.62
CA TYR A 334 11.04 -12.30 4.75
C TYR A 334 10.04 -12.95 5.71
N PRO A 335 9.55 -12.21 6.72
CA PRO A 335 8.46 -12.68 7.55
C PRO A 335 7.14 -12.75 6.74
N VAL A 336 6.10 -13.31 7.32
CA VAL A 336 4.75 -13.22 6.74
C VAL A 336 4.32 -11.75 6.66
N ILE A 337 3.76 -11.35 5.52
CA ILE A 337 3.42 -9.96 5.23
C ILE A 337 1.90 -9.82 5.19
N PRO A 338 1.28 -9.17 6.18
CA PRO A 338 -0.15 -8.90 6.17
C PRO A 338 -0.51 -7.83 5.14
N SER A 339 -1.73 -7.92 4.62
CA SER A 339 -2.26 -6.95 3.66
C SER A 339 -3.69 -6.57 4.03
N VAL A 340 -4.04 -5.31 3.80
CA VAL A 340 -5.40 -4.79 4.00
C VAL A 340 -5.79 -3.87 2.85
N VAL A 341 -7.07 -3.89 2.50
CA VAL A 341 -7.72 -2.90 1.64
C VAL A 341 -8.76 -2.14 2.46
N PHE A 342 -8.63 -0.82 2.49
CA PHE A 342 -9.48 0.08 3.27
C PHE A 342 -10.75 0.46 2.49
N THR A 343 -11.50 -0.56 2.10
CA THR A 343 -12.90 -0.42 1.68
C THR A 343 -13.80 -0.30 2.92
N SER A 344 -15.09 -0.29 2.75
CA SER A 344 -16.05 -0.36 3.85
C SER A 344 -17.18 -1.33 3.46
N PRO A 345 -17.22 -2.56 4.03
CA PRO A 345 -16.28 -3.10 5.03
C PRO A 345 -14.86 -3.27 4.50
N ARG A 346 -13.88 -3.41 5.40
CA ARG A 346 -12.48 -3.67 5.09
C ARG A 346 -12.25 -5.15 4.79
N ILE A 347 -11.17 -5.44 4.05
CA ILE A 347 -10.72 -6.83 3.86
C ILE A 347 -9.22 -6.91 4.13
N ALA A 348 -8.81 -7.85 4.98
CA ALA A 348 -7.41 -8.04 5.34
C ALA A 348 -7.05 -9.53 5.36
N LYS A 349 -5.76 -9.82 5.18
CA LYS A 349 -5.24 -11.19 5.18
C LYS A 349 -3.80 -11.27 5.64
N VAL A 350 -3.41 -12.47 6.09
CA VAL A 350 -2.03 -12.84 6.42
C VAL A 350 -1.79 -14.32 6.14
N GLY A 351 -0.56 -14.69 5.80
CA GLY A 351 -0.15 -16.08 5.60
C GLY A 351 -0.82 -16.77 4.41
N SER A 352 -1.02 -18.07 4.52
CA SER A 352 -1.62 -18.92 3.49
C SER A 352 -3.05 -18.51 3.17
N GLN A 353 -3.44 -18.69 1.90
CA GLN A 353 -4.80 -18.42 1.43
C GLN A 353 -5.40 -19.72 0.89
N ALA A 354 -6.67 -19.99 1.16
CA ALA A 354 -7.34 -21.25 0.81
C ALA A 354 -7.29 -21.55 -0.69
N ASP A 355 -7.43 -20.54 -1.54
CA ASP A 355 -7.38 -20.65 -3.00
C ASP A 355 -5.98 -20.93 -3.56
N GLN A 356 -4.94 -20.79 -2.74
CA GLN A 356 -3.54 -21.05 -3.09
C GLN A 356 -3.03 -22.38 -2.56
N ILE A 357 -3.80 -23.07 -1.71
CA ILE A 357 -3.42 -24.36 -1.15
C ILE A 357 -3.57 -25.46 -2.20
N THR A 358 -2.45 -26.10 -2.55
CA THR A 358 -2.41 -27.20 -3.53
C THR A 358 -2.59 -28.60 -2.90
N THR A 359 -2.49 -28.69 -1.56
CA THR A 359 -2.63 -29.93 -0.79
C THR A 359 -3.66 -29.76 0.32
N PRO A 360 -4.96 -29.62 0.00
CA PRO A 360 -6.00 -29.27 0.98
C PRO A 360 -6.11 -30.26 2.14
N ASP A 361 -5.84 -31.54 1.93
CA ASP A 361 -5.89 -32.57 2.97
C ASP A 361 -4.91 -32.36 4.14
N LYS A 362 -3.95 -31.45 3.99
CA LYS A 362 -2.97 -31.08 5.02
C LYS A 362 -3.36 -29.85 5.84
N TYR A 363 -4.50 -29.28 5.55
CA TYR A 363 -4.95 -28.06 6.20
C TYR A 363 -6.39 -28.19 6.66
N GLN A 364 -6.69 -27.64 7.80
CA GLN A 364 -8.06 -27.42 8.28
C GLN A 364 -8.41 -25.95 7.98
N ILE A 365 -9.50 -25.76 7.23
CA ILE A 365 -9.99 -24.42 6.88
C ILE A 365 -11.29 -24.21 7.63
N GLU A 366 -11.34 -23.19 8.45
CA GLU A 366 -12.50 -22.80 9.25
C GLU A 366 -13.03 -21.46 8.79
N THR A 367 -14.34 -21.37 8.60
CA THR A 367 -15.02 -20.11 8.25
C THR A 367 -16.00 -19.76 9.36
N HIS A 368 -15.91 -18.54 9.87
CA HIS A 368 -16.75 -18.06 10.96
C HIS A 368 -17.54 -16.83 10.52
N ASP A 369 -18.84 -16.86 10.82
CA ASP A 369 -19.67 -15.66 10.86
C ASP A 369 -19.41 -14.95 12.18
N VAL A 370 -18.55 -13.93 12.14
CA VAL A 370 -18.10 -13.22 13.35
C VAL A 370 -19.20 -12.36 13.97
N LEU A 371 -20.29 -12.07 13.24
CA LEU A 371 -21.46 -11.36 13.77
C LEU A 371 -22.23 -12.17 14.82
N LYS A 372 -22.00 -13.48 14.91
CA LYS A 372 -22.51 -14.31 16.02
C LYS A 372 -21.82 -14.04 17.34
N ASN A 373 -20.66 -13.41 17.33
CA ASN A 373 -19.99 -13.00 18.55
C ASN A 373 -20.66 -11.74 19.13
N TRP A 374 -21.01 -11.80 20.40
CA TRP A 374 -21.71 -10.71 21.09
C TRP A 374 -20.97 -9.38 21.05
N TYR A 375 -19.64 -9.41 21.08
CA TYR A 375 -18.81 -8.19 21.10
C TYR A 375 -18.90 -7.40 19.78
N ARG A 376 -19.03 -8.12 18.63
CA ARG A 376 -19.26 -7.48 17.33
C ARG A 376 -20.61 -6.74 17.30
N ASN A 377 -21.58 -7.21 18.06
CA ASN A 377 -22.89 -6.58 18.18
C ASN A 377 -22.89 -5.36 19.12
N VAL A 378 -21.83 -5.10 19.90
CA VAL A 378 -21.72 -3.87 20.72
C VAL A 378 -21.80 -2.61 19.84
N VAL A 379 -21.25 -2.65 18.66
CA VAL A 379 -21.27 -1.56 17.67
C VAL A 379 -22.22 -1.84 16.49
N ASN A 380 -23.04 -2.90 16.61
CA ASN A 380 -23.99 -3.32 15.59
C ASN A 380 -23.35 -3.50 14.21
N GLU A 381 -22.19 -4.17 14.17
CA GLU A 381 -21.45 -4.45 12.94
C GLU A 381 -22.36 -5.21 11.95
N GLN A 382 -22.33 -4.83 10.67
CA GLN A 382 -23.26 -5.36 9.67
C GLN A 382 -22.60 -6.37 8.74
N PHE A 383 -21.28 -6.43 8.72
CA PHE A 383 -20.48 -7.33 7.90
C PHE A 383 -19.40 -7.96 8.77
N GLY A 384 -19.23 -9.26 8.65
CA GLY A 384 -18.17 -9.93 9.40
C GLY A 384 -18.10 -11.40 9.11
N GLU A 385 -17.11 -11.78 8.32
CA GLU A 385 -16.71 -13.17 8.11
C GLU A 385 -15.20 -13.28 8.17
N ASN A 386 -14.70 -14.37 8.76
CA ASN A 386 -13.29 -14.72 8.64
C ASN A 386 -13.10 -16.17 8.20
N GLU A 387 -11.91 -16.41 7.65
CA GLU A 387 -11.40 -17.72 7.29
C GLU A 387 -10.06 -17.92 7.95
N LEU A 388 -9.93 -18.97 8.76
CA LEU A 388 -8.71 -19.38 9.45
C LEU A 388 -8.21 -20.68 8.86
N ILE A 389 -6.90 -20.80 8.68
CA ILE A 389 -6.25 -21.95 8.06
C ILE A 389 -5.23 -22.50 9.05
N PHE A 390 -5.43 -23.76 9.44
CA PHE A 390 -4.54 -24.49 10.36
C PHE A 390 -3.81 -25.60 9.61
N ASP A 391 -2.56 -25.86 10.00
CA ASP A 391 -1.78 -27.00 9.52
C ASP A 391 -2.11 -28.32 10.26
N GLU A 392 -1.42 -29.42 9.91
CA GLU A 392 -1.60 -30.73 10.54
C GLU A 392 -1.27 -30.75 12.06
N GLN A 393 -0.51 -29.79 12.56
CA GLN A 393 -0.16 -29.58 13.95
C GLN A 393 -1.08 -28.60 14.67
N HIS A 394 -2.11 -28.12 13.97
CA HIS A 394 -3.06 -27.10 14.43
C HIS A 394 -2.41 -25.73 14.73
N HIS A 395 -1.31 -25.39 14.03
CA HIS A 395 -0.82 -24.02 14.03
C HIS A 395 -1.60 -23.18 13.03
N LEU A 396 -1.93 -21.96 13.42
CA LEU A 396 -2.52 -20.99 12.49
C LEU A 396 -1.47 -20.58 11.45
N VAL A 397 -1.71 -20.89 10.18
CA VAL A 397 -0.79 -20.58 9.06
C VAL A 397 -1.35 -19.56 8.08
N GLY A 398 -2.61 -19.19 8.22
CA GLY A 398 -3.25 -18.18 7.39
C GLY A 398 -4.56 -17.69 7.96
N ALA A 399 -4.89 -16.44 7.67
CA ALA A 399 -6.17 -15.84 8.04
C ALA A 399 -6.60 -14.78 7.02
N THR A 400 -7.90 -14.72 6.76
CA THR A 400 -8.54 -13.66 5.98
C THR A 400 -9.79 -13.19 6.73
N GLU A 401 -9.97 -11.89 6.85
CA GLU A 401 -11.18 -11.32 7.44
C GLU A 401 -11.74 -10.20 6.57
N MET A 402 -13.07 -10.16 6.44
CA MET A 402 -13.84 -9.04 5.92
C MET A 402 -14.76 -8.54 7.01
N SER A 403 -14.48 -7.35 7.54
CA SER A 403 -15.25 -6.70 8.62
C SER A 403 -14.85 -5.22 8.72
N ASP A 404 -15.53 -4.46 9.58
CA ASP A 404 -15.13 -3.07 9.86
C ASP A 404 -13.77 -2.98 10.59
N TYR A 405 -13.31 -4.09 11.17
CA TYR A 405 -12.09 -4.20 11.99
C TYR A 405 -11.07 -5.19 11.42
N ALA A 406 -11.16 -5.53 10.16
CA ALA A 406 -10.35 -6.60 9.55
C ALA A 406 -8.83 -6.42 9.78
N GLU A 407 -8.31 -5.16 9.70
CA GLU A 407 -6.88 -4.91 9.93
C GLU A 407 -6.46 -5.13 11.38
N GLN A 408 -7.36 -4.89 12.35
CA GLN A 408 -7.07 -5.11 13.77
C GLN A 408 -7.07 -6.60 14.10
N VAL A 409 -8.03 -7.36 13.53
CA VAL A 409 -8.09 -8.81 13.67
C VAL A 409 -6.86 -9.47 13.06
N ILE A 410 -6.53 -9.16 11.82
CA ILE A 410 -5.34 -9.72 11.15
C ILE A 410 -4.06 -9.29 11.85
N GLY A 411 -3.98 -8.04 12.36
CA GLY A 411 -2.85 -7.59 13.18
C GLY A 411 -2.72 -8.37 14.50
N THR A 412 -3.84 -8.76 15.11
CA THR A 412 -3.88 -9.60 16.32
C THR A 412 -3.41 -11.03 16.03
N LEU A 413 -3.81 -11.62 14.91
CA LEU A 413 -3.44 -12.97 14.50
C LEU A 413 -2.02 -13.11 13.93
N LEU A 414 -1.42 -12.00 13.47
CA LEU A 414 -0.09 -12.00 12.86
C LEU A 414 0.98 -12.71 13.69
N PRO A 415 1.11 -12.49 15.02
CA PRO A 415 2.10 -13.22 15.81
C PRO A 415 1.91 -14.74 15.83
N ALA A 416 0.66 -15.22 15.83
CA ALA A 416 0.39 -16.65 15.77
C ALA A 416 0.85 -17.25 14.44
N VAL A 417 0.58 -16.58 13.33
CA VAL A 417 1.00 -17.04 11.99
C VAL A 417 2.52 -16.97 11.82
N GLU A 418 3.16 -15.88 12.27
CA GLU A 418 4.61 -15.69 12.09
C GLU A 418 5.43 -16.63 12.97
N LEU A 419 4.99 -16.87 14.21
CA LEU A 419 5.76 -17.63 15.21
C LEU A 419 5.31 -19.09 15.31
N GLY A 420 4.24 -19.49 14.62
CA GLY A 420 3.68 -20.84 14.71
C GLY A 420 3.26 -21.17 16.15
N LEU A 421 2.49 -20.28 16.79
CA LEU A 421 2.06 -20.48 18.18
C LEU A 421 1.09 -21.66 18.24
N ASP A 422 1.34 -22.56 19.22
CA ASP A 422 0.44 -23.65 19.56
C ASP A 422 -0.64 -23.22 20.58
N ALA A 423 -1.65 -24.06 20.77
CA ALA A 423 -2.76 -23.79 21.68
C ALA A 423 -2.31 -23.54 23.13
N GLU A 424 -1.28 -24.26 23.63
CA GLU A 424 -0.77 -24.06 24.99
C GLU A 424 -0.13 -22.68 25.16
N GLN A 425 0.60 -22.20 24.13
CA GLN A 425 1.19 -20.86 24.13
C GLN A 425 0.10 -19.79 24.06
N VAL A 426 -0.96 -19.99 23.29
CA VAL A 426 -2.11 -19.08 23.20
C VAL A 426 -2.87 -19.02 24.53
N GLU A 427 -3.17 -20.15 25.18
CA GLU A 427 -3.84 -20.20 26.48
C GLU A 427 -3.08 -19.48 27.60
N ARG A 428 -1.76 -19.35 27.48
CA ARG A 428 -0.94 -18.60 28.46
C ARG A 428 -1.05 -17.10 28.34
N MET A 429 -1.61 -16.57 27.22
CA MET A 429 -1.80 -15.14 27.01
C MET A 429 -3.10 -14.68 27.65
N ILE A 430 -3.02 -13.73 28.59
CA ILE A 430 -4.19 -13.12 29.22
C ILE A 430 -4.48 -11.81 28.50
N HIS A 431 -5.64 -11.75 27.87
CA HIS A 431 -6.06 -10.61 27.06
C HIS A 431 -6.92 -9.64 27.86
N ILE A 432 -6.95 -8.38 27.41
CA ILE A 432 -7.89 -7.39 27.94
C ILE A 432 -9.31 -7.81 27.58
N PHE A 433 -10.17 -7.94 28.60
CA PHE A 433 -11.58 -8.28 28.38
C PHE A 433 -12.49 -7.19 28.97
N PRO A 434 -13.55 -6.78 28.27
CA PRO A 434 -13.93 -7.18 26.90
C PRO A 434 -13.16 -6.39 25.82
N SER A 435 -12.70 -7.04 24.79
CA SER A 435 -12.02 -6.41 23.65
C SER A 435 -12.16 -7.23 22.36
N LEU A 436 -11.95 -6.60 21.22
CA LEU A 436 -11.84 -7.28 19.93
C LEU A 436 -10.72 -8.32 19.92
N GLU A 437 -9.59 -7.98 20.56
CA GLU A 437 -8.43 -8.85 20.70
C GLU A 437 -8.80 -10.16 21.41
N SER A 438 -9.48 -10.09 22.59
CA SER A 438 -9.83 -11.29 23.34
C SER A 438 -10.70 -12.25 22.54
N ILE A 439 -11.72 -11.74 21.85
CA ILE A 439 -12.61 -12.58 21.04
C ILE A 439 -11.94 -13.12 19.75
N THR A 440 -10.88 -12.46 19.29
CA THR A 440 -10.10 -12.93 18.15
C THR A 440 -9.24 -14.13 18.57
N TRP A 441 -8.57 -14.04 19.70
CA TRP A 441 -7.75 -15.14 20.25
C TRP A 441 -8.56 -16.37 20.67
N GLU A 442 -9.85 -16.22 21.01
CA GLU A 442 -10.76 -17.34 21.31
C GLU A 442 -11.03 -18.26 20.09
N GLN A 443 -10.59 -17.86 18.89
CA GLN A 443 -10.78 -18.61 17.64
C GLN A 443 -9.60 -19.53 17.29
N ILE A 444 -8.51 -19.51 18.07
CA ILE A 444 -7.28 -20.27 17.81
C ILE A 444 -7.10 -21.39 18.84
#